data_83c69a23de8a5f19f9fb995d2307bb04
#
_entry.id   83c69a23de8a5f19f9fb995d2307bb04
#
_cell.length_a   1.000
_cell.length_b   1.000
_cell.length_c   1.000
_cell.angle_alpha   90.00
_cell.angle_beta   90.00
_cell.angle_gamma   90.00
#
_symmetry.space_group_name_H-M   'P 1'
#
loop_
_entity.id
_entity.type
_entity.pdbx_description
1 polymer ?
#
loop_
_entity_poly.entity_id
_entity_poly.type
_entity_poly.pdbx_seq_one_letter_code
_entity_poly.pdbx_strand_id
1 'polypeptide(L)'
;MENPGAWLGAVIGEAAVAGRDKLTLLCSPSLAGFGLWVEQLVAESTGKEGKGVLPVIDDGSSAIESYGRDRLFVSLGVSGEEDPVVEGRLDALVRAGHPVVRLSIPGIEDLGGEFFRWEFATAVAGAVLGVNPFDQPNVAASKAKTREVLDAGDALPDSDLPSHEEFRKFTSGVKAGDYVAILAYVTPSEQTDRALESVARTLQERLAVAVTVGYGPRYLHSTGQFHKGGPPKGHFILVVELPEEDLPVPGAGYSFGRLARAQAEGDARALLGRGRPLLRVPCIEDLLSLVEHG
;
A
#
# COMPACT_ATOMS: atom_id res chain seq x y z
N MET A 1 27.07 -6.51 -13.73
CA MET A 1 26.12 -5.53 -14.29
C MET A 1 26.57 -4.18 -13.75
N GLU A 2 26.95 -3.26 -14.62
CA GLU A 2 27.59 -1.99 -14.21
C GLU A 2 26.60 -0.93 -13.73
N ASN A 3 25.32 -1.04 -14.10
CA ASN A 3 24.27 -0.09 -13.70
C ASN A 3 23.51 -0.59 -12.46
N PRO A 4 23.59 0.10 -11.30
CA PRO A 4 22.95 -0.33 -10.06
C PRO A 4 21.41 -0.28 -10.15
N GLY A 5 20.82 0.61 -10.92
CA GLY A 5 19.37 0.66 -11.18
C GLY A 5 18.92 -0.55 -12.00
N ALA A 6 19.67 -0.93 -13.03
CA ALA A 6 19.37 -2.12 -13.83
C ALA A 6 19.46 -3.40 -12.98
N TRP A 7 20.45 -3.49 -12.11
CA TRP A 7 20.58 -4.61 -11.19
C TRP A 7 19.41 -4.70 -10.21
N LEU A 8 19.06 -3.58 -9.56
CA LEU A 8 17.93 -3.52 -8.62
C LEU A 8 16.61 -3.87 -9.31
N GLY A 9 16.39 -3.33 -10.51
CA GLY A 9 15.17 -3.60 -11.29
C GLY A 9 15.06 -5.07 -11.71
N ALA A 10 16.17 -5.70 -12.11
CA ALA A 10 16.21 -7.13 -12.40
C ALA A 10 15.90 -7.96 -11.15
N VAL A 11 16.48 -7.61 -9.99
CA VAL A 11 16.20 -8.30 -8.71
C VAL A 11 14.71 -8.19 -8.36
N ILE A 12 14.12 -6.99 -8.44
CA ILE A 12 12.71 -6.77 -8.12
C ILE A 12 11.81 -7.55 -9.11
N GLY A 13 12.07 -7.45 -10.41
CA GLY A 13 11.28 -8.10 -11.44
C GLY A 13 11.34 -9.63 -11.35
N GLU A 14 12.54 -10.20 -11.25
CA GLU A 14 12.74 -11.65 -11.15
C GLU A 14 12.18 -12.21 -9.82
N ALA A 15 12.33 -11.48 -8.71
CA ALA A 15 11.70 -11.85 -7.45
C ALA A 15 10.18 -11.94 -7.59
N ALA A 16 9.55 -10.96 -8.23
CA ALA A 16 8.10 -10.95 -8.45
C ALA A 16 7.66 -12.10 -9.37
N VAL A 17 8.39 -12.38 -10.45
CA VAL A 17 8.14 -13.55 -11.33
C VAL A 17 8.27 -14.86 -10.55
N ALA A 18 9.20 -14.94 -9.60
CA ALA A 18 9.38 -16.09 -8.71
C ALA A 18 8.36 -16.15 -7.56
N GLY A 19 7.33 -15.28 -7.55
CA GLY A 19 6.27 -15.27 -6.53
C GLY A 19 6.59 -14.41 -5.30
N ARG A 20 7.66 -13.60 -5.32
CA ARG A 20 8.02 -12.63 -4.28
C ARG A 20 7.64 -11.22 -4.75
N ASP A 21 6.35 -10.99 -4.86
CA ASP A 21 5.76 -9.77 -5.43
C ASP A 21 5.46 -8.67 -4.39
N LYS A 22 5.84 -8.87 -3.10
CA LYS A 22 5.72 -7.87 -2.03
C LYS A 22 7.11 -7.29 -1.72
N LEU A 23 7.36 -6.09 -2.24
CA LEU A 23 8.59 -5.32 -2.00
C LEU A 23 8.49 -4.61 -0.64
N THR A 24 9.10 -5.17 0.39
CA THR A 24 9.07 -4.59 1.73
C THR A 24 10.25 -3.64 1.92
N LEU A 25 9.93 -2.37 2.16
CA LEU A 25 10.88 -1.27 2.29
C LEU A 25 11.13 -0.95 3.77
N LEU A 26 12.38 -0.98 4.18
CA LEU A 26 12.89 -0.58 5.47
C LEU A 26 13.79 0.63 5.25
N CYS A 27 13.26 1.83 5.46
CA CYS A 27 14.00 3.06 5.27
C CYS A 27 14.48 3.64 6.60
N SER A 28 15.70 4.20 6.64
CA SER A 28 16.12 5.00 7.79
C SER A 28 15.15 6.17 8.02
N PRO A 29 15.02 6.70 9.25
CA PRO A 29 14.09 7.81 9.55
C PRO A 29 14.29 9.03 8.64
N SER A 30 15.54 9.34 8.28
CA SER A 30 15.89 10.43 7.36
C SER A 30 15.35 10.22 5.94
N LEU A 31 15.04 8.97 5.55
CA LEU A 31 14.56 8.57 4.22
C LEU A 31 13.10 8.09 4.22
N ALA A 32 12.34 8.27 5.30
CA ALA A 32 10.95 7.81 5.39
C ALA A 32 10.06 8.37 4.28
N GLY A 33 10.20 9.66 3.96
CA GLY A 33 9.46 10.29 2.85
C GLY A 33 9.83 9.74 1.48
N PHE A 34 11.08 9.30 1.29
CA PHE A 34 11.53 8.64 0.07
C PHE A 34 10.88 7.27 -0.10
N GLY A 35 10.70 6.52 0.99
CA GLY A 35 9.98 5.24 0.96
C GLY A 35 8.56 5.37 0.41
N LEU A 36 7.82 6.42 0.80
CA LEU A 36 6.48 6.72 0.27
C LEU A 36 6.51 7.07 -1.23
N TRP A 37 7.55 7.75 -1.70
CA TRP A 37 7.73 8.02 -3.12
C TRP A 37 8.01 6.73 -3.92
N VAL A 38 8.86 5.83 -3.39
CA VAL A 38 9.11 4.51 -3.99
C VAL A 38 7.82 3.69 -4.04
N GLU A 39 6.99 3.75 -2.99
CA GLU A 39 5.67 3.10 -2.98
C GLU A 39 4.85 3.53 -4.19
N GLN A 40 4.72 4.84 -4.39
CA GLN A 40 3.98 5.37 -5.54
C GLN A 40 4.59 4.91 -6.86
N LEU A 41 5.89 5.14 -7.04
CA LEU A 41 6.60 4.83 -8.28
C LEU A 41 6.39 3.36 -8.70
N VAL A 42 6.66 2.43 -7.80
CA VAL A 42 6.63 0.99 -8.12
C VAL A 42 5.20 0.48 -8.30
N ALA A 43 4.29 0.84 -7.38
CA ALA A 43 2.90 0.37 -7.45
C ALA A 43 2.18 0.88 -8.69
N GLU A 44 2.34 2.16 -9.01
CA GLU A 44 1.66 2.81 -10.13
C GLU A 44 2.22 2.36 -11.48
N SER A 45 3.54 2.18 -11.56
CA SER A 45 4.21 1.77 -12.79
C SER A 45 4.05 0.28 -13.10
N THR A 46 4.00 -0.61 -12.08
CA THR A 46 4.00 -2.06 -12.32
C THR A 46 2.64 -2.72 -12.20
N GLY A 47 1.69 -2.13 -11.44
CA GLY A 47 0.40 -2.72 -11.08
C GLY A 47 -0.60 -2.76 -12.22
N LYS A 48 -0.45 -3.61 -13.21
CA LYS A 48 -1.31 -3.70 -14.40
C LYS A 48 -1.34 -5.09 -15.00
N GLU A 49 -2.38 -5.37 -15.79
CA GLU A 49 -2.54 -6.62 -16.54
C GLU A 49 -2.50 -7.88 -15.65
N GLY A 50 -2.94 -7.74 -14.39
CA GLY A 50 -2.91 -8.83 -13.41
C GLY A 50 -1.52 -9.14 -12.85
N LYS A 51 -0.55 -8.25 -13.07
CA LYS A 51 0.85 -8.36 -12.63
C LYS A 51 1.24 -7.14 -11.80
N GLY A 52 2.43 -7.18 -11.24
CA GLY A 52 3.05 -6.03 -10.58
C GLY A 52 3.73 -6.39 -9.27
N VAL A 53 4.34 -5.38 -8.68
CA VAL A 53 5.02 -5.44 -7.39
C VAL A 53 4.26 -4.54 -6.41
N LEU A 54 3.87 -5.09 -5.26
CA LEU A 54 3.26 -4.34 -4.16
C LEU A 54 4.36 -3.83 -3.22
N PRO A 55 4.64 -2.54 -3.18
CA PRO A 55 5.49 -1.99 -2.14
C PRO A 55 4.76 -1.98 -0.80
N VAL A 56 5.49 -2.30 0.26
CA VAL A 56 5.01 -2.30 1.64
C VAL A 56 6.02 -1.52 2.47
N ILE A 57 5.60 -0.40 3.01
CA ILE A 57 6.45 0.34 3.98
C ILE A 57 6.35 -0.38 5.31
N ASP A 58 7.49 -0.72 5.89
CA ASP A 58 7.57 -1.51 7.11
C ASP A 58 8.53 -0.83 8.10
N ASP A 59 8.11 -0.71 9.35
CA ASP A 59 8.92 -0.14 10.43
C ASP A 59 9.90 -1.14 11.06
N GLY A 60 9.82 -2.38 10.61
CA GLY A 60 10.62 -3.46 11.14
C GLY A 60 10.14 -4.01 12.49
N SER A 61 8.99 -3.63 13.01
CA SER A 61 8.53 -4.05 14.35
C SER A 61 7.83 -5.42 14.38
N SER A 62 7.28 -5.88 13.25
CA SER A 62 6.53 -7.15 13.18
C SER A 62 7.43 -8.38 13.41
N ALA A 63 6.89 -9.45 13.96
CA ALA A 63 7.62 -10.71 14.15
C ALA A 63 8.11 -11.29 12.80
N ILE A 64 9.33 -11.83 12.77
CA ILE A 64 9.92 -12.39 11.52
C ILE A 64 9.03 -13.48 10.92
N GLU A 65 8.41 -14.29 11.76
CA GLU A 65 7.54 -15.40 11.39
C GLU A 65 6.23 -14.95 10.73
N SER A 66 5.83 -13.68 10.92
CA SER A 66 4.63 -13.10 10.31
C SER A 66 4.82 -12.70 8.85
N TYR A 67 6.05 -12.69 8.35
CA TYR A 67 6.32 -12.40 6.95
C TYR A 67 6.11 -13.62 6.07
N GLY A 68 5.21 -13.49 5.10
CA GLY A 68 5.01 -14.50 4.06
C GLY A 68 6.24 -14.73 3.19
N ARG A 69 6.31 -15.87 2.53
CA ARG A 69 7.41 -16.21 1.61
C ARG A 69 7.43 -15.37 0.32
N ASP A 70 6.43 -14.56 0.12
CA ASP A 70 6.23 -13.68 -1.03
C ASP A 70 6.92 -12.31 -0.91
N ARG A 71 7.77 -12.14 0.13
CA ARG A 71 8.52 -10.90 0.41
C ARG A 71 9.89 -10.87 -0.28
N LEU A 72 10.24 -9.69 -0.80
CA LEU A 72 11.58 -9.20 -1.06
C LEU A 72 11.81 -7.99 -0.15
N PHE A 73 12.84 -8.03 0.68
CA PHE A 73 13.17 -6.90 1.55
C PHE A 73 14.22 -6.01 0.89
N VAL A 74 14.02 -4.70 0.95
CA VAL A 74 15.03 -3.70 0.58
C VAL A 74 15.18 -2.73 1.73
N SER A 75 16.38 -2.70 2.31
CA SER A 75 16.77 -1.68 3.28
C SER A 75 17.45 -0.53 2.56
N LEU A 76 17.10 0.70 2.90
CA LEU A 76 17.71 1.92 2.40
C LEU A 76 18.09 2.83 3.56
N GLY A 77 19.37 3.12 3.72
CA GLY A 77 19.94 3.94 4.78
C GLY A 77 20.91 5.00 4.26
N VAL A 78 21.33 5.89 5.15
CA VAL A 78 22.40 6.85 4.94
C VAL A 78 23.64 6.35 5.66
N SER A 79 24.80 6.39 5.01
CA SER A 79 26.09 5.94 5.60
C SER A 79 26.40 6.75 6.87
N GLY A 80 26.71 6.04 7.94
CA GLY A 80 26.95 6.63 9.27
C GLY A 80 25.69 6.74 10.13
N GLU A 81 24.52 6.38 9.61
CA GLU A 81 23.25 6.28 10.36
C GLU A 81 22.84 4.81 10.61
N GLU A 82 23.79 3.85 10.49
CA GLU A 82 23.50 2.44 10.66
C GLU A 82 23.04 2.14 12.10
N ASP A 83 21.83 1.56 12.21
CA ASP A 83 21.29 1.09 13.48
C ASP A 83 21.58 -0.42 13.66
N PRO A 84 22.35 -0.82 14.69
CA PRO A 84 22.63 -2.25 14.96
C PRO A 84 21.37 -3.09 15.15
N VAL A 85 20.26 -2.51 15.61
CA VAL A 85 18.99 -3.22 15.77
C VAL A 85 18.42 -3.56 14.39
N VAL A 86 18.42 -2.59 13.46
CA VAL A 86 17.95 -2.78 12.09
C VAL A 86 18.84 -3.80 11.37
N GLU A 87 20.16 -3.70 11.48
CA GLU A 87 21.09 -4.67 10.87
C GLU A 87 20.90 -6.08 11.43
N GLY A 88 20.76 -6.22 12.76
CA GLY A 88 20.46 -7.50 13.38
C GLY A 88 19.14 -8.12 12.89
N ARG A 89 18.15 -7.27 12.60
CA ARG A 89 16.88 -7.69 12.03
C ARG A 89 17.02 -8.12 10.56
N LEU A 90 17.76 -7.38 9.73
CA LEU A 90 18.03 -7.78 8.35
C LEU A 90 18.74 -9.13 8.28
N ASP A 91 19.69 -9.37 9.19
CA ASP A 91 20.35 -10.67 9.31
C ASP A 91 19.40 -11.79 9.76
N ALA A 92 18.44 -11.50 10.64
CA ALA A 92 17.40 -12.45 11.04
C ALA A 92 16.48 -12.79 9.86
N LEU A 93 16.09 -11.82 9.04
CA LEU A 93 15.32 -12.05 7.80
C LEU A 93 16.08 -12.96 6.82
N VAL A 94 17.37 -12.73 6.63
CA VAL A 94 18.21 -13.60 5.79
C VAL A 94 18.26 -15.03 6.35
N ARG A 95 18.46 -15.20 7.67
CA ARG A 95 18.45 -16.52 8.32
C ARG A 95 17.09 -17.23 8.19
N ALA A 96 15.99 -16.47 8.15
CA ALA A 96 14.64 -17.00 7.92
C ALA A 96 14.36 -17.35 6.45
N GLY A 97 15.32 -17.08 5.54
CA GLY A 97 15.23 -17.43 4.11
C GLY A 97 14.57 -16.35 3.25
N HIS A 98 14.45 -15.14 3.75
CA HIS A 98 13.99 -14.00 2.96
C HIS A 98 15.15 -13.38 2.17
N PRO A 99 14.98 -13.02 0.88
CA PRO A 99 15.95 -12.22 0.16
C PRO A 99 15.95 -10.79 0.70
N VAL A 100 17.14 -10.27 0.94
CA VAL A 100 17.39 -8.93 1.48
C VAL A 100 18.37 -8.19 0.59
N VAL A 101 18.01 -7.02 0.11
CA VAL A 101 18.89 -6.06 -0.56
C VAL A 101 19.19 -4.94 0.41
N ARG A 102 20.47 -4.63 0.61
CA ARG A 102 20.92 -3.48 1.41
C ARG A 102 21.42 -2.39 0.49
N LEU A 103 20.82 -1.22 0.59
CA LEU A 103 21.23 -0.03 -0.13
C LEU A 103 21.64 1.05 0.87
N SER A 104 22.71 1.75 0.56
CA SER A 104 23.19 2.88 1.35
C SER A 104 23.56 4.03 0.41
N ILE A 105 23.22 5.27 0.82
CA ILE A 105 23.70 6.48 0.15
C ILE A 105 24.76 7.14 1.01
N PRO A 106 25.79 7.78 0.41
CA PRO A 106 26.86 8.41 1.17
C PRO A 106 26.39 9.54 2.08
N GLY A 107 25.39 10.30 1.64
CA GLY A 107 24.77 11.40 2.38
C GLY A 107 23.41 11.75 1.79
N ILE A 108 22.65 12.57 2.50
CA ILE A 108 21.30 12.98 2.04
C ILE A 108 21.35 13.81 0.75
N GLU A 109 22.46 14.47 0.45
CA GLU A 109 22.73 15.19 -0.78
C GLU A 109 22.78 14.28 -2.02
N ASP A 110 23.06 12.99 -1.83
CA ASP A 110 23.09 11.97 -2.89
C ASP A 110 21.70 11.40 -3.22
N LEU A 111 20.65 11.84 -2.52
CA LEU A 111 19.28 11.36 -2.70
C LEU A 111 18.79 11.50 -4.18
N GLY A 112 19.28 12.51 -4.91
CA GLY A 112 19.00 12.64 -6.33
C GLY A 112 19.43 11.43 -7.17
N GLY A 113 20.54 10.78 -6.78
CA GLY A 113 21.01 9.53 -7.39
C GLY A 113 20.08 8.35 -7.10
N GLU A 114 19.45 8.33 -5.91
CA GLU A 114 18.47 7.29 -5.56
C GLU A 114 17.17 7.46 -6.36
N PHE A 115 16.68 8.66 -6.57
CA PHE A 115 15.53 8.88 -7.45
C PHE A 115 15.78 8.27 -8.82
N PHE A 116 16.92 8.56 -9.44
CA PHE A 116 17.28 7.99 -10.73
C PHE A 116 17.46 6.47 -10.70
N ARG A 117 18.09 5.92 -9.64
CA ARG A 117 18.27 4.48 -9.46
C ARG A 117 16.92 3.76 -9.46
N TRP A 118 15.94 4.26 -8.68
CA TRP A 118 14.64 3.63 -8.56
C TRP A 118 13.75 3.81 -9.79
N GLU A 119 13.82 4.96 -10.47
CA GLU A 119 13.14 5.14 -11.76
C GLU A 119 13.64 4.14 -12.80
N PHE A 120 14.97 4.00 -12.91
CA PHE A 120 15.58 3.03 -13.81
C PHE A 120 15.24 1.60 -13.42
N ALA A 121 15.29 1.28 -12.12
CA ALA A 121 14.94 -0.04 -11.60
C ALA A 121 13.47 -0.39 -11.89
N THR A 122 12.56 0.56 -11.73
CA THR A 122 11.14 0.37 -12.02
C THR A 122 10.89 0.11 -13.50
N ALA A 123 11.57 0.82 -14.39
CA ALA A 123 11.50 0.57 -15.83
C ALA A 123 11.99 -0.84 -16.19
N VAL A 124 13.11 -1.29 -15.62
CA VAL A 124 13.65 -2.63 -15.82
C VAL A 124 12.72 -3.70 -15.24
N ALA A 125 12.21 -3.50 -14.02
CA ALA A 125 11.23 -4.42 -13.43
C ALA A 125 9.96 -4.55 -14.29
N GLY A 126 9.47 -3.44 -14.84
CA GLY A 126 8.37 -3.43 -15.80
C GLY A 126 8.66 -4.27 -17.04
N ALA A 127 9.86 -4.16 -17.60
CA ALA A 127 10.30 -4.96 -18.74
C ALA A 127 10.38 -6.46 -18.40
N VAL A 128 10.89 -6.83 -17.21
CA VAL A 128 10.93 -8.24 -16.74
C VAL A 128 9.52 -8.78 -16.54
N LEU A 129 8.62 -7.99 -15.97
CA LEU A 129 7.20 -8.36 -15.78
C LEU A 129 6.42 -8.39 -17.11
N GLY A 130 6.94 -7.76 -18.16
CA GLY A 130 6.26 -7.62 -19.45
C GLY A 130 5.05 -6.70 -19.36
N VAL A 131 5.18 -5.59 -18.63
CA VAL A 131 4.17 -4.52 -18.56
C VAL A 131 4.78 -3.19 -19.00
N ASN A 132 3.94 -2.27 -19.50
CA ASN A 132 4.41 -0.91 -19.81
C ASN A 132 4.42 -0.07 -18.52
N PRO A 133 5.57 0.35 -17.95
CA PRO A 133 5.62 1.11 -16.71
C PRO A 133 5.25 2.59 -16.88
N PHE A 134 5.04 3.07 -18.11
CA PHE A 134 4.84 4.49 -18.42
C PHE A 134 3.39 4.89 -18.69
N ASP A 135 2.42 3.99 -18.49
CA ASP A 135 0.99 4.27 -18.61
C ASP A 135 0.22 3.97 -17.32
N GLN A 136 -1.01 4.49 -17.20
CA GLN A 136 -1.86 4.38 -16.00
C GLN A 136 -3.33 4.15 -16.41
N PRO A 137 -3.66 2.99 -16.99
CA PRO A 137 -4.98 2.77 -17.58
C PRO A 137 -6.14 2.77 -16.56
N ASN A 138 -5.89 2.51 -15.28
CA ASN A 138 -6.94 2.40 -14.26
C ASN A 138 -7.29 3.72 -13.56
N VAL A 139 -6.46 4.76 -13.67
CA VAL A 139 -6.69 6.08 -13.05
C VAL A 139 -7.92 6.76 -13.66
N ALA A 140 -8.07 6.71 -14.98
CA ALA A 140 -9.21 7.30 -15.68
C ALA A 140 -10.54 6.66 -15.26
N ALA A 141 -10.57 5.34 -15.03
CA ALA A 141 -11.77 4.63 -14.60
C ALA A 141 -12.23 5.07 -13.20
N SER A 142 -11.31 5.27 -12.25
CA SER A 142 -11.66 5.76 -10.90
C SER A 142 -12.22 7.18 -10.94
N LYS A 143 -11.63 8.08 -11.75
CA LYS A 143 -12.13 9.45 -11.92
C LYS A 143 -13.55 9.48 -12.52
N ALA A 144 -13.83 8.62 -13.50
CA ALA A 144 -15.17 8.50 -14.08
C ALA A 144 -16.20 8.04 -13.02
N LYS A 145 -15.89 7.03 -12.22
CA LYS A 145 -16.76 6.53 -11.14
C LYS A 145 -17.00 7.58 -10.05
N THR A 146 -15.98 8.32 -9.64
CA THR A 146 -16.15 9.45 -8.71
C THR A 146 -17.11 10.51 -9.26
N ARG A 147 -16.97 10.85 -10.55
CA ARG A 147 -17.85 11.83 -11.20
C ARG A 147 -19.30 11.32 -11.26
N GLU A 148 -19.52 10.05 -11.65
CA GLU A 148 -20.84 9.42 -11.63
C GLU A 148 -21.51 9.54 -10.25
N VAL A 149 -20.74 9.30 -9.16
CA VAL A 149 -21.24 9.41 -7.79
C VAL A 149 -21.57 10.85 -7.42
N LEU A 150 -20.73 11.82 -7.79
CA LEU A 150 -20.98 13.24 -7.52
C LEU A 150 -22.22 13.77 -8.28
N ASP A 151 -22.37 13.38 -9.56
CA ASP A 151 -23.44 13.83 -10.44
C ASP A 151 -24.80 13.21 -10.07
N ALA A 152 -24.82 11.99 -9.54
CA ALA A 152 -26.05 11.31 -9.10
C ALA A 152 -26.76 12.06 -7.97
N GLY A 153 -26.05 12.87 -7.20
CA GLY A 153 -26.64 13.66 -6.12
C GLY A 153 -27.12 12.84 -4.92
N ASP A 154 -27.02 11.51 -4.99
CA ASP A 154 -27.50 10.58 -3.98
C ASP A 154 -26.77 10.74 -2.65
N ALA A 155 -27.47 10.50 -1.55
CA ALA A 155 -26.84 10.28 -0.26
C ALA A 155 -25.91 9.06 -0.40
N LEU A 156 -24.61 9.27 -0.13
CA LEU A 156 -23.66 8.16 -0.12
C LEU A 156 -24.04 7.26 1.06
N PRO A 157 -24.08 5.93 0.85
CA PRO A 157 -24.46 5.03 1.93
C PRO A 157 -23.50 5.19 3.11
N ASP A 158 -24.05 5.42 4.29
CA ASP A 158 -23.28 5.24 5.50
C ASP A 158 -22.87 3.77 5.60
N SER A 159 -21.67 3.52 6.07
CA SER A 159 -21.23 2.15 6.31
C SER A 159 -21.82 1.68 7.63
N ASP A 160 -22.64 0.64 7.60
CA ASP A 160 -22.99 -0.06 8.83
C ASP A 160 -21.74 -0.71 9.41
N LEU A 161 -21.67 -0.76 10.75
CA LEU A 161 -20.60 -1.48 11.44
C LEU A 161 -20.72 -2.99 11.11
N PRO A 162 -19.70 -3.61 10.51
CA PRO A 162 -19.74 -5.03 10.24
C PRO A 162 -19.76 -5.83 11.56
N SER A 163 -20.50 -6.92 11.57
CA SER A 163 -20.46 -7.86 12.68
C SER A 163 -19.10 -8.56 12.77
N HIS A 164 -18.74 -9.08 13.96
CA HIS A 164 -17.54 -9.90 14.09
C HIS A 164 -17.58 -11.17 13.21
N GLU A 165 -18.76 -11.68 12.87
CA GLU A 165 -18.90 -12.81 11.94
C GLU A 165 -18.51 -12.40 10.51
N GLU A 166 -18.94 -11.25 10.04
CA GLU A 166 -18.58 -10.71 8.74
C GLU A 166 -17.07 -10.42 8.65
N PHE A 167 -16.50 -9.87 9.72
CA PHE A 167 -15.06 -9.65 9.80
C PHE A 167 -14.27 -10.97 9.77
N ARG A 168 -14.69 -11.98 10.55
CA ARG A 168 -14.08 -13.34 10.52
C ARG A 168 -14.23 -13.98 9.14
N LYS A 169 -15.37 -13.85 8.50
CA LYS A 169 -15.58 -14.34 7.13
C LYS A 169 -14.64 -13.66 6.15
N PHE A 170 -14.46 -12.34 6.26
CA PHE A 170 -13.53 -11.57 5.42
C PHE A 170 -12.10 -12.04 5.64
N THR A 171 -11.62 -12.12 6.88
CA THR A 171 -10.24 -12.52 7.20
C THR A 171 -9.96 -13.98 6.87
N SER A 172 -10.93 -14.90 7.07
CA SER A 172 -10.79 -16.31 6.67
C SER A 172 -10.72 -16.54 5.16
N GLY A 173 -11.13 -15.54 4.37
CA GLY A 173 -10.97 -15.55 2.91
C GLY A 173 -9.55 -15.25 2.43
N VAL A 174 -8.70 -14.67 3.29
CA VAL A 174 -7.31 -14.30 2.97
C VAL A 174 -6.43 -15.54 2.95
N LYS A 175 -5.64 -15.71 1.91
CA LYS A 175 -4.76 -16.85 1.69
C LYS A 175 -3.30 -16.44 1.65
N ALA A 176 -2.41 -17.39 1.85
CA ALA A 176 -0.98 -17.14 1.68
C ALA A 176 -0.68 -16.58 0.28
N GLY A 177 0.08 -15.48 0.22
CA GLY A 177 0.37 -14.74 -1.01
C GLY A 177 -0.65 -13.65 -1.36
N ASP A 178 -1.78 -13.56 -0.66
CA ASP A 178 -2.68 -12.42 -0.72
C ASP A 178 -2.08 -11.22 0.05
N TYR A 179 -2.79 -10.10 0.05
CA TYR A 179 -2.49 -8.94 0.90
C TYR A 179 -3.77 -8.27 1.38
N VAL A 180 -3.68 -7.57 2.50
CA VAL A 180 -4.76 -6.70 2.98
C VAL A 180 -4.34 -5.25 2.77
N ALA A 181 -5.26 -4.41 2.27
CA ALA A 181 -5.05 -2.98 2.16
C ALA A 181 -6.10 -2.23 2.98
N ILE A 182 -5.65 -1.43 3.93
CA ILE A 182 -6.49 -0.51 4.70
C ILE A 182 -6.52 0.82 3.96
N LEU A 183 -7.69 1.19 3.46
CA LEU A 183 -7.95 2.39 2.68
C LEU A 183 -8.68 3.39 3.57
N ALA A 184 -7.94 4.34 4.16
CA ALA A 184 -8.44 5.18 5.24
C ALA A 184 -8.76 6.60 4.77
N TYR A 185 -10.03 6.94 4.65
CA TYR A 185 -10.52 8.31 4.50
C TYR A 185 -10.82 8.88 5.88
N VAL A 186 -9.79 9.30 6.55
CA VAL A 186 -9.81 9.80 7.94
C VAL A 186 -8.90 11.01 8.05
N THR A 187 -9.04 11.80 9.11
CA THR A 187 -8.13 12.92 9.37
C THR A 187 -6.77 12.39 9.83
N PRO A 188 -5.67 12.70 9.11
CA PRO A 188 -4.33 12.29 9.53
C PRO A 188 -3.94 12.96 10.85
N SER A 189 -3.40 12.17 11.78
CA SER A 189 -2.81 12.62 13.03
C SER A 189 -1.88 11.53 13.56
N GLU A 190 -0.98 11.85 14.47
CA GLU A 190 -0.14 10.84 15.13
C GLU A 190 -0.95 9.73 15.84
N GLN A 191 -2.14 10.06 16.37
CA GLN A 191 -3.03 9.08 16.98
C GLN A 191 -3.59 8.12 15.92
N THR A 192 -4.07 8.68 14.81
CA THR A 192 -4.58 7.93 13.67
C THR A 192 -3.51 7.03 13.06
N ASP A 193 -2.28 7.57 12.88
CA ASP A 193 -1.15 6.79 12.36
C ASP A 193 -0.85 5.59 13.25
N ARG A 194 -0.70 5.80 14.56
CA ARG A 194 -0.45 4.73 15.53
C ARG A 194 -1.57 3.67 15.55
N ALA A 195 -2.82 4.10 15.43
CA ALA A 195 -3.98 3.19 15.41
C ALA A 195 -3.95 2.31 14.15
N LEU A 196 -3.75 2.91 12.97
CA LEU A 196 -3.67 2.19 11.70
C LEU A 196 -2.46 1.25 11.63
N GLU A 197 -1.30 1.67 12.13
CA GLU A 197 -0.09 0.83 12.25
C GLU A 197 -0.32 -0.37 13.18
N SER A 198 -0.99 -0.16 14.33
CA SER A 198 -1.34 -1.23 15.26
C SER A 198 -2.27 -2.26 14.62
N VAL A 199 -3.30 -1.80 13.90
CA VAL A 199 -4.21 -2.67 13.15
C VAL A 199 -3.46 -3.44 12.07
N ALA A 200 -2.63 -2.75 11.29
CA ALA A 200 -1.88 -3.37 10.20
C ALA A 200 -0.94 -4.46 10.72
N ARG A 201 -0.20 -4.19 11.80
CA ARG A 201 0.67 -5.16 12.46
C ARG A 201 -0.11 -6.37 12.98
N THR A 202 -1.23 -6.14 13.69
CA THR A 202 -2.05 -7.24 14.22
C THR A 202 -2.60 -8.12 13.11
N LEU A 203 -3.08 -7.53 12.01
CA LEU A 203 -3.55 -8.29 10.85
C LEU A 203 -2.41 -9.07 10.18
N GLN A 204 -1.23 -8.47 10.02
CA GLN A 204 -0.07 -9.15 9.46
C GLN A 204 0.35 -10.33 10.33
N GLU A 205 0.43 -10.17 11.65
CA GLU A 205 0.81 -11.23 12.57
C GLU A 205 -0.19 -12.39 12.59
N ARG A 206 -1.50 -12.11 12.51
CA ARG A 206 -2.56 -13.12 12.47
C ARG A 206 -2.66 -13.87 11.15
N LEU A 207 -2.50 -13.16 10.04
CA LEU A 207 -2.79 -13.68 8.70
C LEU A 207 -1.53 -14.12 7.94
N ALA A 208 -0.34 -13.73 8.42
CA ALA A 208 0.96 -13.93 7.77
C ALA A 208 0.99 -13.45 6.30
N VAL A 209 0.33 -12.32 6.01
CA VAL A 209 0.30 -11.68 4.69
C VAL A 209 0.79 -10.23 4.77
N ALA A 210 1.05 -9.62 3.62
CA ALA A 210 1.34 -8.20 3.56
C ALA A 210 0.11 -7.38 3.95
N VAL A 211 0.30 -6.34 4.77
CA VAL A 211 -0.73 -5.35 5.05
C VAL A 211 -0.20 -3.97 4.68
N THR A 212 -0.98 -3.20 3.94
CA THR A 212 -0.66 -1.82 3.57
C THR A 212 -1.68 -0.87 4.13
N VAL A 213 -1.25 0.35 4.44
CA VAL A 213 -2.13 1.44 4.88
C VAL A 213 -2.02 2.58 3.88
N GLY A 214 -3.15 3.04 3.37
CA GLY A 214 -3.20 4.17 2.44
C GLY A 214 -4.24 5.21 2.85
N TYR A 215 -3.79 6.45 3.04
CA TYR A 215 -4.73 7.56 3.26
C TYR A 215 -5.45 7.95 1.97
N GLY A 216 -6.76 8.00 2.02
CA GLY A 216 -7.58 8.52 0.94
C GLY A 216 -7.72 10.06 0.98
N PRO A 217 -7.68 10.76 -0.15
CA PRO A 217 -7.60 10.21 -1.51
C PRO A 217 -6.17 9.93 -2.02
N ARG A 218 -5.11 10.17 -1.23
CA ARG A 218 -3.71 10.08 -1.67
C ARG A 218 -3.38 8.71 -2.30
N TYR A 219 -3.81 7.60 -1.67
CA TYR A 219 -3.50 6.26 -2.17
C TYR A 219 -4.07 5.99 -3.58
N LEU A 220 -5.12 6.71 -4.02
CA LEU A 220 -5.65 6.59 -5.38
C LEU A 220 -4.59 6.91 -6.44
N HIS A 221 -3.60 7.73 -6.07
CA HIS A 221 -2.47 8.16 -6.88
C HIS A 221 -1.15 7.48 -6.48
N SER A 222 -1.19 6.34 -5.81
CA SER A 222 -0.04 5.49 -5.50
C SER A 222 -0.41 4.01 -5.69
N THR A 223 -0.77 3.31 -4.62
CA THR A 223 -1.15 1.89 -4.66
C THR A 223 -2.49 1.63 -5.36
N GLY A 224 -3.32 2.66 -5.56
CA GLY A 224 -4.64 2.53 -6.21
C GLY A 224 -4.60 1.94 -7.62
N GLN A 225 -3.55 2.19 -8.41
CA GLN A 225 -3.35 1.54 -9.70
C GLN A 225 -3.12 0.03 -9.51
N PHE A 226 -2.24 -0.36 -8.57
CA PHE A 226 -1.95 -1.76 -8.25
C PHE A 226 -3.18 -2.50 -7.73
N HIS A 227 -3.96 -1.88 -6.82
CA HIS A 227 -5.16 -2.50 -6.25
C HIS A 227 -6.19 -2.89 -7.31
N LYS A 228 -6.27 -2.14 -8.38
CA LYS A 228 -7.20 -2.35 -9.49
C LYS A 228 -6.62 -3.15 -10.65
N GLY A 229 -5.38 -2.88 -11.01
CA GLY A 229 -4.72 -3.45 -12.19
C GLY A 229 -3.78 -4.61 -11.90
N GLY A 230 -3.31 -4.75 -10.67
CA GLY A 230 -2.40 -5.81 -10.24
C GLY A 230 -3.08 -7.17 -10.05
N PRO A 231 -2.34 -8.16 -9.51
CA PRO A 231 -2.85 -9.50 -9.27
C PRO A 231 -4.14 -9.50 -8.43
N PRO A 232 -5.09 -10.44 -8.66
CA PRO A 232 -6.34 -10.52 -7.91
C PRO A 232 -6.17 -11.11 -6.51
N LYS A 233 -5.24 -10.58 -5.73
CA LYS A 233 -4.81 -11.05 -4.41
C LYS A 233 -5.14 -10.06 -3.28
N GLY A 234 -5.73 -8.89 -3.59
CA GLY A 234 -6.03 -7.86 -2.60
C GLY A 234 -7.36 -8.08 -1.90
N HIS A 235 -7.35 -7.94 -0.58
CA HIS A 235 -8.51 -7.83 0.29
C HIS A 235 -8.53 -6.43 0.90
N PHE A 236 -9.66 -5.73 0.85
CA PHE A 236 -9.70 -4.30 1.16
C PHE A 236 -10.56 -4.00 2.37
N ILE A 237 -10.04 -3.20 3.29
CA ILE A 237 -10.80 -2.61 4.40
C ILE A 237 -10.88 -1.11 4.11
N LEU A 238 -12.09 -0.61 3.85
CA LEU A 238 -12.34 0.80 3.59
C LEU A 238 -12.91 1.44 4.85
N VAL A 239 -12.16 2.38 5.42
CA VAL A 239 -12.57 3.20 6.57
C VAL A 239 -12.91 4.59 6.08
N VAL A 240 -14.13 5.09 6.41
CA VAL A 240 -14.57 6.43 5.99
C VAL A 240 -15.12 7.17 7.21
N GLU A 241 -14.25 7.91 7.85
CA GLU A 241 -14.53 8.74 9.01
C GLU A 241 -14.12 10.19 8.71
N LEU A 242 -15.05 10.98 8.24
CA LEU A 242 -14.82 12.37 7.86
C LEU A 242 -15.25 13.31 8.99
N PRO A 243 -14.57 14.48 9.12
CA PRO A 243 -14.91 15.45 10.16
C PRO A 243 -16.34 15.93 10.00
N GLU A 244 -17.00 16.25 11.13
CA GLU A 244 -18.36 16.81 11.16
C GLU A 244 -18.44 18.18 10.46
N GLU A 245 -17.42 19.01 10.65
CA GLU A 245 -17.28 20.30 9.96
C GLU A 245 -16.80 20.07 8.52
N ASP A 246 -17.69 20.35 7.56
CA ASP A 246 -17.40 20.19 6.15
C ASP A 246 -17.33 21.54 5.43
N LEU A 247 -16.24 21.77 4.71
CA LEU A 247 -15.99 23.04 4.02
C LEU A 247 -16.46 22.97 2.55
N PRO A 248 -17.15 24.02 2.05
CA PRO A 248 -17.51 24.07 0.64
C PRO A 248 -16.27 24.21 -0.25
N VAL A 249 -16.25 23.52 -1.39
CA VAL A 249 -15.20 23.71 -2.40
C VAL A 249 -15.52 24.99 -3.18
N PRO A 250 -14.63 26.00 -3.20
CA PRO A 250 -14.89 27.26 -3.91
C PRO A 250 -15.19 27.02 -5.40
N GLY A 251 -16.35 27.53 -5.85
CA GLY A 251 -16.79 27.40 -7.25
C GLY A 251 -17.35 26.04 -7.64
N ALA A 252 -17.49 25.10 -6.73
CA ALA A 252 -18.11 23.78 -6.95
C ALA A 252 -19.46 23.69 -6.22
N GLY A 253 -20.35 22.83 -6.71
CA GLY A 253 -21.67 22.57 -6.06
C GLY A 253 -21.59 21.52 -4.94
N TYR A 254 -20.40 21.25 -4.37
CA TYR A 254 -20.17 20.26 -3.32
C TYR A 254 -19.07 20.71 -2.35
N SER A 255 -18.98 20.03 -1.22
CA SER A 255 -18.01 20.23 -0.17
C SER A 255 -16.82 19.26 -0.30
N PHE A 256 -15.73 19.48 0.45
CA PHE A 256 -14.57 18.58 0.51
C PHE A 256 -14.95 17.21 1.08
N GLY A 257 -15.79 17.14 2.12
CA GLY A 257 -16.26 15.89 2.69
C GLY A 257 -17.11 15.11 1.69
N ARG A 258 -18.02 15.78 0.97
CA ARG A 258 -18.77 15.13 -0.11
C ARG A 258 -17.86 14.60 -1.22
N LEU A 259 -16.82 15.34 -1.61
CA LEU A 259 -15.84 14.90 -2.59
C LEU A 259 -15.09 13.66 -2.09
N ALA A 260 -14.60 13.67 -0.85
CA ALA A 260 -13.89 12.55 -0.26
C ALA A 260 -14.76 11.28 -0.17
N ARG A 261 -16.02 11.41 0.27
CA ARG A 261 -16.99 10.29 0.25
C ARG A 261 -17.24 9.76 -1.15
N ALA A 262 -17.39 10.64 -2.14
CA ALA A 262 -17.59 10.23 -3.53
C ALA A 262 -16.35 9.51 -4.10
N GLN A 263 -15.14 9.93 -3.72
CA GLN A 263 -13.89 9.24 -4.11
C GLN A 263 -13.82 7.86 -3.45
N ALA A 264 -14.12 7.74 -2.16
CA ALA A 264 -14.15 6.47 -1.43
C ALA A 264 -15.16 5.50 -2.06
N GLU A 265 -16.37 5.96 -2.33
CA GLU A 265 -17.43 5.16 -2.96
C GLU A 265 -17.09 4.78 -4.40
N GLY A 266 -16.57 5.71 -5.18
CA GLY A 266 -16.12 5.44 -6.56
C GLY A 266 -15.03 4.38 -6.62
N ASP A 267 -14.09 4.42 -5.69
CA ASP A 267 -13.02 3.42 -5.58
C ASP A 267 -13.56 2.06 -5.11
N ALA A 268 -14.43 2.06 -4.10
CA ALA A 268 -15.10 0.84 -3.63
C ALA A 268 -15.86 0.14 -4.77
N ARG A 269 -16.64 0.88 -5.56
CA ARG A 269 -17.33 0.32 -6.74
C ARG A 269 -16.36 -0.21 -7.78
N ALA A 270 -15.23 0.47 -7.98
CA ALA A 270 -14.20 0.02 -8.92
C ALA A 270 -13.52 -1.29 -8.47
N LEU A 271 -13.27 -1.47 -7.17
CA LEU A 271 -12.72 -2.69 -6.57
C LEU A 271 -13.72 -3.84 -6.61
N LEU A 272 -14.96 -3.61 -6.15
CA LEU A 272 -16.04 -4.61 -6.17
C LEU A 272 -16.36 -5.07 -7.59
N GLY A 273 -16.38 -4.14 -8.56
CA GLY A 273 -16.60 -4.46 -9.97
C GLY A 273 -15.50 -5.33 -10.60
N ARG A 274 -14.36 -5.47 -9.92
CA ARG A 274 -13.27 -6.40 -10.28
C ARG A 274 -13.27 -7.67 -9.43
N GLY A 275 -14.31 -7.89 -8.64
CA GLY A 275 -14.42 -9.04 -7.76
C GLY A 275 -13.44 -9.01 -6.58
N ARG A 276 -12.95 -7.82 -6.19
CA ARG A 276 -12.06 -7.67 -5.04
C ARG A 276 -12.89 -7.71 -3.75
N PRO A 277 -12.54 -8.56 -2.76
CA PRO A 277 -13.19 -8.54 -1.46
C PRO A 277 -12.99 -7.19 -0.77
N LEU A 278 -14.08 -6.58 -0.30
CA LEU A 278 -14.06 -5.28 0.37
C LEU A 278 -14.98 -5.30 1.57
N LEU A 279 -14.45 -4.90 2.72
CA LEU A 279 -15.17 -4.66 3.95
C LEU A 279 -15.20 -3.15 4.21
N ARG A 280 -16.37 -2.60 4.55
CA ARG A 280 -16.53 -1.20 4.94
C ARG A 280 -16.60 -1.10 6.45
N VAL A 281 -15.92 -0.12 7.02
CA VAL A 281 -15.89 0.14 8.46
C VAL A 281 -16.11 1.64 8.69
N PRO A 282 -17.02 2.05 9.60
CA PRO A 282 -17.39 3.45 9.77
C PRO A 282 -16.26 4.33 10.30
N CYS A 283 -15.49 3.83 11.28
CA CYS A 283 -14.42 4.59 11.93
C CYS A 283 -13.23 3.70 12.33
N ILE A 284 -12.15 4.33 12.81
CA ILE A 284 -10.93 3.61 13.23
C ILE A 284 -11.17 2.82 14.51
N GLU A 285 -11.93 3.36 15.46
CA GLU A 285 -12.27 2.68 16.72
C GLU A 285 -13.01 1.37 16.49
N ASP A 286 -13.95 1.38 15.54
CA ASP A 286 -14.66 0.17 15.12
C ASP A 286 -13.72 -0.86 14.50
N LEU A 287 -12.78 -0.42 13.67
CA LEU A 287 -11.77 -1.31 13.09
C LEU A 287 -10.85 -1.91 14.15
N LEU A 288 -10.39 -1.12 15.12
CA LEU A 288 -9.62 -1.61 16.26
C LEU A 288 -10.40 -2.68 17.03
N SER A 289 -11.66 -2.41 17.37
CA SER A 289 -12.53 -3.35 18.07
C SER A 289 -12.71 -4.66 17.30
N LEU A 290 -12.96 -4.59 15.99
CA LEU A 290 -13.08 -5.77 15.13
C LEU A 290 -11.79 -6.60 15.11
N VAL A 291 -10.64 -5.95 15.07
CA VAL A 291 -9.34 -6.62 15.02
C VAL A 291 -8.99 -7.24 16.39
N GLU A 292 -9.33 -6.61 17.50
CA GLU A 292 -9.04 -7.13 18.84
C GLU A 292 -9.92 -8.33 19.22
N HIS A 293 -11.18 -8.33 18.82
CA HIS A 293 -12.19 -9.30 19.29
C HIS A 293 -12.71 -10.26 18.20
N GLY A 294 -12.33 -10.03 16.96
CA GLY A 294 -12.72 -10.84 15.79
C GLY A 294 -11.67 -11.84 15.39
#